data_eefaf1d99825d5b10d4c58509c4361a8
#
_entry.id   eefaf1d99825d5b10d4c58509c4361a8
#
_cell.length_a   1.000
_cell.length_b   1.000
_cell.length_c   1.000
_cell.angle_alpha   90.00
_cell.angle_beta   90.00
_cell.angle_gamma   90.00
#
_symmetry.space_group_name_H-M   'P 1'
#
loop_
_entity.id
_entity.type
_entity.pdbx_description
1 polymer ?
#
loop_
_entity_poly.entity_id
_entity_poly.type
_entity_poly.pdbx_seq_one_letter_code
_entity_poly.pdbx_strand_id
1 'polypeptide(L)'
;MLTKDILGFEGLYYVSNKGEVNSYFRPSHNGIRSFPSKKILPFCNGTGYLQINLTNCLGHRSKYYLHRLVWETFNHKIPKSLEIDHLDNIKTNNHITNLVLLTRKQNMSKMLNCNPHVLNNLKNHIL
;
A
#
# COMPACT_ATOMS: atom_id res chain seq x y z
N MET A 1 3.46 6.05 -16.18
CA MET A 1 3.23 5.40 -14.86
C MET A 1 4.52 5.40 -14.07
N LEU A 2 4.51 5.96 -12.87
CA LEU A 2 5.66 5.95 -11.97
C LEU A 2 5.74 4.61 -11.24
N THR A 3 6.94 4.04 -11.19
CA THR A 3 7.22 2.84 -10.41
C THR A 3 8.41 3.09 -9.50
N LYS A 4 8.45 2.41 -8.38
CA LYS A 4 9.54 2.51 -7.42
C LYS A 4 9.72 1.17 -6.70
N ASP A 5 10.96 0.82 -6.38
CA ASP A 5 11.23 -0.39 -5.60
C ASP A 5 10.59 -0.27 -4.22
N ILE A 6 9.98 -1.35 -3.76
CA ILE A 6 9.31 -1.37 -2.46
C ILE A 6 10.36 -1.26 -1.36
N LEU A 7 10.12 -0.36 -0.41
CA LEU A 7 11.00 -0.13 0.74
C LEU A 7 11.23 -1.44 1.51
N GLY A 8 12.49 -1.82 1.66
CA GLY A 8 12.86 -3.09 2.30
C GLY A 8 12.93 -4.28 1.35
N PHE A 9 12.49 -4.12 0.09
CA PHE A 9 12.47 -5.18 -0.92
C PHE A 9 13.10 -4.73 -2.23
N GLU A 10 14.08 -3.84 -2.14
CA GLU A 10 14.77 -3.27 -3.29
C GLU A 10 15.39 -4.39 -4.14
N GLY A 11 15.19 -4.33 -5.44
CA GLY A 11 15.65 -5.36 -6.37
C GLY A 11 14.78 -6.61 -6.40
N LEU A 12 13.80 -6.74 -5.52
CA LEU A 12 12.89 -7.91 -5.45
C LEU A 12 11.50 -7.60 -5.98
N TYR A 13 10.94 -6.46 -5.60
CA TYR A 13 9.60 -6.02 -6.00
C TYR A 13 9.59 -4.51 -6.25
N TYR A 14 8.72 -4.09 -7.15
CA TYR A 14 8.43 -2.68 -7.37
C TYR A 14 6.93 -2.45 -7.40
N VAL A 15 6.52 -1.23 -7.10
CA VAL A 15 5.11 -0.85 -7.06
C VAL A 15 4.91 0.40 -7.90
N SER A 16 3.77 0.47 -8.58
CA SER A 16 3.38 1.66 -9.33
C SER A 16 2.62 2.65 -8.45
N ASN A 17 2.53 3.89 -8.90
CA ASN A 17 1.72 4.90 -8.23
C ASN A 17 0.22 4.56 -8.22
N LYS A 18 -0.20 3.56 -8.99
CA LYS A 18 -1.58 3.04 -8.99
C LYS A 18 -1.79 1.91 -7.98
N GLY A 19 -0.73 1.48 -7.29
CA GLY A 19 -0.81 0.39 -6.32
C GLY A 19 -0.64 -1.00 -6.91
N GLU A 20 -0.10 -1.12 -8.11
CA GLU A 20 0.17 -2.41 -8.74
C GLU A 20 1.58 -2.86 -8.39
N VAL A 21 1.71 -4.09 -7.86
CA VAL A 21 2.99 -4.68 -7.45
C VAL A 21 3.45 -5.72 -8.44
N ASN A 22 4.74 -5.68 -8.77
CA ASN A 22 5.37 -6.66 -9.64
C ASN A 22 6.67 -7.13 -9.03
N SER A 23 7.03 -8.39 -9.29
CA SER A 23 8.33 -8.93 -8.92
C SER A 23 9.32 -8.74 -10.05
N TYR A 24 10.61 -8.60 -9.69
CA TYR A 24 11.68 -8.67 -10.67
C TYR A 24 12.01 -10.11 -11.03
N PHE A 25 12.63 -10.30 -12.18
CA PHE A 25 13.20 -11.60 -12.57
C PHE A 25 14.24 -12.03 -11.52
N ARG A 26 14.22 -13.31 -11.14
CA ARG A 26 15.20 -13.89 -10.22
C ARG A 26 15.81 -15.13 -10.85
N PRO A 27 17.14 -15.16 -11.06
CA PRO A 27 17.81 -16.41 -11.39
C PRO A 27 17.82 -17.33 -10.16
N SER A 28 17.78 -18.65 -10.40
CA SER A 28 17.90 -19.59 -9.29
C SER A 28 19.36 -19.76 -8.87
N HIS A 29 19.56 -20.16 -7.61
CA HIS A 29 20.90 -20.38 -7.04
C HIS A 29 21.71 -21.42 -7.82
N ASN A 30 21.06 -22.43 -8.37
CA ASN A 30 21.74 -23.57 -9.02
C ASN A 30 21.51 -23.62 -10.52
N GLY A 31 20.93 -22.57 -11.11
CA GLY A 31 20.66 -22.52 -12.54
C GLY A 31 19.53 -23.43 -13.02
N ILE A 32 18.88 -24.17 -12.13
CA ILE A 32 17.83 -25.14 -12.48
C ILE A 32 16.46 -24.47 -12.60
N ARG A 33 16.19 -23.43 -11.79
CA ARG A 33 14.95 -22.69 -11.83
C ARG A 33 15.22 -21.20 -11.90
N SER A 34 14.47 -20.52 -12.77
CA SER A 34 14.39 -19.05 -12.75
C SER A 34 12.97 -18.64 -12.45
N PHE A 35 12.80 -17.48 -11.81
CA PHE A 35 11.50 -16.90 -11.49
C PHE A 35 11.30 -15.67 -12.36
N PRO A 36 10.43 -15.76 -13.38
CA PRO A 36 10.19 -14.63 -14.26
C PRO A 36 9.52 -13.49 -13.50
N SER A 37 9.68 -12.27 -14.01
CA SER A 37 8.95 -11.12 -13.53
C SER A 37 7.45 -11.36 -13.68
N LYS A 38 6.67 -11.08 -12.64
CA LYS A 38 5.22 -11.27 -12.68
C LYS A 38 4.49 -10.28 -11.80
N LYS A 39 3.23 -10.02 -12.15
CA LYS A 39 2.33 -9.22 -11.31
C LYS A 39 1.95 -10.01 -10.06
N ILE A 40 2.05 -9.38 -8.90
CA ILE A 40 1.66 -9.97 -7.63
C ILE A 40 0.24 -9.52 -7.32
N LEU A 41 -0.68 -10.49 -7.23
CA LEU A 41 -2.09 -10.17 -6.99
C LEU A 41 -2.36 -9.96 -5.52
N PRO A 42 -2.99 -8.84 -5.14
CA PRO A 42 -3.42 -8.64 -3.77
C PRO A 42 -4.66 -9.47 -3.44
N PHE A 43 -4.93 -9.63 -2.16
CA PHE A 43 -6.10 -10.34 -1.67
C PHE A 43 -6.74 -9.58 -0.52
N CYS A 44 -8.03 -9.84 -0.26
CA CYS A 44 -8.78 -9.24 0.83
C CYS A 44 -9.09 -10.31 1.87
N ASN A 45 -8.82 -10.01 3.14
CA ASN A 45 -9.02 -10.98 4.24
C ASN A 45 -10.26 -10.69 5.09
N GLY A 46 -11.25 -9.99 4.56
CA GLY A 46 -12.49 -9.69 5.27
C GLY A 46 -12.57 -8.30 5.90
N THR A 47 -11.45 -7.57 5.97
CA THR A 47 -11.45 -6.19 6.51
C THR A 47 -11.79 -5.15 5.45
N GLY A 48 -11.81 -5.54 4.17
CA GLY A 48 -11.97 -4.64 3.04
C GLY A 48 -10.65 -4.06 2.53
N TYR A 49 -9.58 -4.14 3.31
CA TYR A 49 -8.24 -3.69 2.89
C TYR A 49 -7.53 -4.78 2.10
N LEU A 50 -6.84 -4.37 1.04
CA LEU A 50 -6.03 -5.31 0.26
C LEU A 50 -4.71 -5.57 0.97
N GLN A 51 -4.35 -6.84 1.00
CA GLN A 51 -3.06 -7.32 1.50
C GLN A 51 -2.28 -7.98 0.38
N ILE A 52 -0.97 -8.07 0.55
CA ILE A 52 -0.08 -8.70 -0.42
C ILE A 52 0.97 -9.50 0.32
N ASN A 53 1.35 -10.64 -0.27
CA ASN A 53 2.43 -11.48 0.25
C ASN A 53 3.73 -11.12 -0.47
N LEU A 54 4.78 -10.83 0.30
CA LEU A 54 6.12 -10.59 -0.24
C LEU A 54 7.11 -11.50 0.45
N THR A 55 8.10 -11.97 -0.32
CA THR A 55 9.17 -12.82 0.16
C THR A 55 10.47 -12.04 0.14
N ASN A 56 11.18 -11.97 1.28
CA ASN A 56 12.43 -11.24 1.37
C ASN A 56 13.60 -12.04 0.79
N CYS A 57 14.80 -11.46 0.81
CA CYS A 57 16.00 -12.11 0.26
C CYS A 57 16.43 -13.37 1.03
N LEU A 58 15.94 -13.56 2.25
CA LEU A 58 16.21 -14.76 3.05
C LEU A 58 15.16 -15.85 2.83
N GLY A 59 14.17 -15.62 1.95
CA GLY A 59 13.11 -16.59 1.68
C GLY A 59 11.94 -16.52 2.65
N HIS A 60 11.89 -15.55 3.54
CA HIS A 60 10.80 -15.38 4.49
C HIS A 60 9.64 -14.63 3.84
N ARG A 61 8.45 -15.22 3.88
CA ARG A 61 7.23 -14.67 3.32
C ARG A 61 6.39 -14.04 4.42
N SER A 62 5.91 -12.82 4.17
CA SER A 62 5.05 -12.08 5.11
C SER A 62 3.95 -11.35 4.37
N LYS A 63 2.87 -11.04 5.10
CA LYS A 63 1.74 -10.27 4.58
C LYS A 63 1.92 -8.80 4.93
N TYR A 64 1.55 -7.95 3.99
CA TYR A 64 1.62 -6.49 4.17
C TYR A 64 0.34 -5.86 3.65
N TYR A 65 -0.11 -4.79 4.28
CA TYR A 65 -1.19 -3.99 3.74
C TYR A 65 -0.70 -3.20 2.54
N LEU A 66 -1.40 -3.32 1.42
CA LEU A 66 -0.99 -2.71 0.17
C LEU A 66 -0.96 -1.18 0.25
N HIS A 67 -1.98 -0.56 0.87
CA HIS A 67 -2.02 0.90 1.02
C HIS A 67 -0.82 1.43 1.81
N ARG A 68 -0.38 0.71 2.83
CA ARG A 68 0.80 1.09 3.61
C ARG A 68 2.07 0.98 2.77
N LEU A 69 2.23 -0.10 2.01
CA LEU A 69 3.39 -0.28 1.12
C LEU A 69 3.48 0.82 0.08
N VAL A 70 2.37 1.16 -0.55
CA VAL A 70 2.32 2.21 -1.57
C VAL A 70 2.75 3.54 -0.96
N TRP A 71 2.13 3.92 0.14
CA TRP A 71 2.43 5.21 0.76
C TRP A 71 3.87 5.29 1.25
N GLU A 72 4.37 4.27 1.96
CA GLU A 72 5.74 4.24 2.48
C GLU A 72 6.77 4.24 1.36
N THR A 73 6.51 3.55 0.26
CA THR A 73 7.45 3.46 -0.86
C THR A 73 7.61 4.81 -1.56
N PHE A 74 6.53 5.55 -1.75
CA PHE A 74 6.58 6.84 -2.44
C PHE A 74 6.88 8.04 -1.52
N ASN A 75 6.80 7.86 -0.21
CA ASN A 75 7.06 8.93 0.74
C ASN A 75 8.16 8.52 1.73
N HIS A 76 7.76 8.01 2.88
CA HIS A 76 8.68 7.58 3.94
C HIS A 76 7.94 6.62 4.88
N LYS A 77 8.67 6.03 5.84
CA LYS A 77 8.06 5.13 6.82
C LYS A 77 6.94 5.85 7.58
N ILE A 78 5.80 5.17 7.76
CA ILE A 78 4.64 5.73 8.46
C ILE A 78 4.97 5.89 9.95
N PRO A 79 4.87 7.10 10.52
CA PRO A 79 5.02 7.29 11.98
C PRO A 79 3.96 6.49 12.74
N LYS A 80 4.33 5.99 13.93
CA LYS A 80 3.44 5.16 14.74
C LYS A 80 2.13 5.85 15.16
N SER A 81 2.16 7.17 15.26
CA SER A 81 1.00 7.97 15.66
C SER A 81 0.04 8.29 14.52
N LEU A 82 0.40 7.92 13.29
CA LEU A 82 -0.38 8.24 12.11
C LEU A 82 -0.91 6.98 11.42
N GLU A 83 -2.02 7.14 10.74
CA GLU A 83 -2.67 6.07 9.97
C GLU A 83 -2.88 6.53 8.54
N ILE A 84 -2.95 5.56 7.62
CA ILE A 84 -3.26 5.84 6.21
C ILE A 84 -4.77 5.74 6.02
N ASP A 85 -5.34 6.74 5.38
CA ASP A 85 -6.74 6.77 5.03
C ASP A 85 -6.92 6.85 3.51
N HIS A 86 -8.04 6.35 3.03
CA HIS A 86 -8.45 6.43 1.62
C HIS A 86 -9.40 7.63 1.47
N LEU A 87 -8.99 8.63 0.70
CA LEU A 87 -9.76 9.88 0.54
C LEU A 87 -11.19 9.64 0.03
N ASP A 88 -11.36 8.68 -0.87
CA ASP A 88 -12.67 8.33 -1.45
C ASP A 88 -13.42 7.26 -0.64
N ASN A 89 -12.87 6.81 0.50
CA ASN A 89 -13.40 5.72 1.33
C ASN A 89 -13.45 4.36 0.61
N ILE A 90 -12.82 4.23 -0.55
CA ILE A 90 -12.72 2.96 -1.27
C ILE A 90 -11.38 2.31 -0.90
N LYS A 91 -11.44 1.31 -0.02
CA LYS A 91 -10.27 0.65 0.55
C LYS A 91 -9.41 -0.09 -0.47
N THR A 92 -9.96 -0.37 -1.64
CA THR A 92 -9.24 -1.05 -2.73
C THR A 92 -8.59 -0.07 -3.70
N ASN A 93 -8.87 1.23 -3.60
CA ASN A 93 -8.25 2.24 -4.45
C ASN A 93 -6.95 2.72 -3.80
N ASN A 94 -5.84 2.05 -4.12
CA ASN A 94 -4.53 2.31 -3.54
C ASN A 94 -3.65 3.19 -4.42
N HIS A 95 -4.26 4.04 -5.26
CA HIS A 95 -3.52 5.07 -5.99
C HIS A 95 -2.89 6.04 -4.97
N ILE A 96 -1.62 6.41 -5.17
CA ILE A 96 -0.89 7.25 -4.21
C ILE A 96 -1.61 8.58 -3.91
N THR A 97 -2.30 9.14 -4.90
CA THR A 97 -3.05 10.40 -4.73
C THR A 97 -4.30 10.23 -3.87
N ASN A 98 -4.75 8.99 -3.65
CA ASN A 98 -5.93 8.69 -2.83
C ASN A 98 -5.57 8.38 -1.37
N LEU A 99 -4.29 8.33 -1.04
CA LEU A 99 -3.82 7.95 0.29
C LEU A 99 -3.33 9.17 1.04
N VAL A 100 -3.74 9.29 2.31
CA VAL A 100 -3.38 10.43 3.16
C VAL A 100 -3.08 9.95 4.58
N LEU A 101 -2.11 10.61 5.23
CA LEU A 101 -1.80 10.36 6.63
C LEU A 101 -2.78 11.14 7.51
N LEU A 102 -3.40 10.47 8.45
CA LEU A 102 -4.27 11.08 9.46
C LEU A 102 -3.86 10.60 10.85
N THR A 103 -4.12 11.42 11.86
CA THR A 103 -4.06 10.96 13.24
C THR A 103 -5.24 10.01 13.49
N ARG A 104 -5.11 9.13 14.49
CA ARG A 104 -6.20 8.23 14.86
C ARG A 104 -7.48 9.00 15.21
N LYS A 105 -7.33 10.15 15.88
CA LYS A 105 -8.45 11.01 16.24
C LYS A 105 -9.16 11.57 15.00
N GLN A 106 -8.40 12.03 14.01
CA GLN A 106 -8.96 12.53 12.74
C GLN A 106 -9.70 11.42 11.97
N ASN A 107 -9.12 10.22 11.93
CA ASN A 107 -9.71 9.08 11.25
C ASN A 107 -11.02 8.65 11.94
N MET A 108 -11.04 8.61 13.26
CA MET A 108 -12.25 8.31 14.04
C MET A 108 -13.34 9.36 13.82
N SER A 109 -12.97 10.64 13.79
CA SER A 109 -13.93 11.72 13.51
C SER A 109 -14.56 11.57 12.14
N LYS A 110 -13.77 11.16 11.14
CA LYS A 110 -14.28 10.87 9.80
C LYS A 110 -15.27 9.71 9.81
N MET A 111 -15.02 8.65 10.57
CA MET A 111 -15.92 7.51 10.69
C MET A 111 -17.23 7.86 11.38
N LEU A 112 -17.18 8.68 12.44
CA LEU A 112 -18.35 9.08 13.20
C LEU A 112 -19.25 10.04 12.44
N ASN A 113 -18.70 10.80 11.51
CA ASN A 113 -19.39 11.81 10.75
C ASN A 113 -19.57 11.39 9.30
N CYS A 114 -20.28 10.28 9.07
CA CYS A 114 -20.52 9.75 7.73
C CYS A 114 -21.50 10.57 6.90
N ASN A 115 -21.82 11.79 7.31
CA ASN A 115 -22.68 12.69 6.56
C ASN A 115 -21.88 13.35 5.43
N PRO A 116 -22.38 13.36 4.17
CA PRO A 116 -21.65 13.97 3.05
C PRO A 116 -21.23 15.42 3.27
N HIS A 117 -22.04 16.21 3.97
CA HIS A 117 -21.70 17.60 4.28
C HIS A 117 -20.48 17.69 5.20
N VAL A 118 -20.40 16.82 6.20
CA VAL A 118 -19.30 16.81 7.16
C VAL A 118 -18.04 16.31 6.47
N LEU A 119 -18.14 15.30 5.60
CA LEU A 119 -17.01 14.81 4.81
C LEU A 119 -16.43 15.91 3.91
N ASN A 120 -17.26 16.71 3.29
CA ASN A 120 -16.81 17.83 2.46
C ASN A 120 -16.07 18.87 3.31
N ASN A 121 -16.58 19.19 4.48
CA ASN A 121 -15.94 20.12 5.40
C ASN A 121 -14.58 19.58 5.88
N LEU A 122 -14.50 18.29 6.21
CA LEU A 122 -13.25 17.65 6.60
C LEU A 122 -12.23 17.69 5.47
N LYS A 123 -12.63 17.42 4.24
CA LYS A 123 -11.74 17.51 3.08
C LYS A 123 -11.20 18.92 2.89
N ASN A 124 -12.03 19.93 3.12
CA ASN A 124 -11.61 21.33 3.03
C ASN A 124 -10.64 21.72 4.13
N HIS A 125 -10.76 21.12 5.32
CA HIS A 125 -9.83 21.36 6.43
C HIS A 125 -8.49 20.64 6.26
N ILE A 126 -8.49 19.50 5.61
CA ILE A 126 -7.28 18.70 5.39
C ILE A 126 -6.44 19.27 4.24
N LEU A 127 -7.09 19.94 3.33
CA LEU A 127 -6.43 20.59 2.20
C LEU A 127 -5.98 21.99 2.57
#